data_e6ee9d4d1c686aa158daa81f8c79e146
#
_entry.id   e6ee9d4d1c686aa158daa81f8c79e146
#
_cell.length_a   1.000
_cell.length_b   1.000
_cell.length_c   1.000
_cell.angle_alpha   90.00
_cell.angle_beta   90.00
_cell.angle_gamma   90.00
#
_symmetry.space_group_name_H-M   'P 1'
#
loop_
_entity.id
_entity.type
_entity.pdbx_description
1 polymer ?
#
loop_
_entity_poly.entity_id
_entity_poly.type
_entity_poly.pdbx_seq_one_letter_code
_entity_poly.pdbx_strand_id
1 'polypeptide(L)'
;MNDQLNGQLNGSAKPLAGALNAYDAAPEGTAFPVFSAFVDQTRQDHYHQTTDVEGATFDGIADVSVFAQDVSRAIAGADLPNDGRVLIRQRLFQTGRVQLDETLSVEGKVGPYGTGPRGRHLNCYVAFRRVNRTVPLRMVTEHILPFAEA
;
A
#
# COMPACT_ATOMS: atom_id res chain seq x y z
N MET A 1 -14.54 16.14 -21.25
CA MET A 1 -14.73 16.33 -20.58
C MET A 1 -14.13 16.25 -19.39
N ASN A 2 -13.11 16.05 -19.29
CA ASN A 2 -12.35 16.06 -18.20
C ASN A 2 -12.08 17.38 -17.67
N ASP A 3 -12.29 18.38 -18.42
CA ASP A 3 -12.09 19.72 -17.98
C ASP A 3 -12.95 20.08 -16.83
N GLN A 4 -14.12 19.53 -16.82
CA GLN A 4 -14.96 19.79 -15.71
C GLN A 4 -14.40 19.25 -14.47
N LEU A 5 -13.84 18.08 -14.57
CA LEU A 5 -13.27 17.48 -13.41
C LEU A 5 -12.18 18.31 -12.83
N ASN A 6 -11.33 18.82 -13.69
CA ASN A 6 -10.26 19.64 -13.20
C ASN A 6 -10.74 20.94 -12.60
N GLY A 7 -11.72 21.52 -13.20
CA GLY A 7 -12.28 22.74 -12.69
C GLY A 7 -12.82 22.58 -11.30
N GLN A 8 -13.29 21.41 -11.02
CA GLN A 8 -13.87 21.18 -9.73
C GLN A 8 -12.88 21.01 -8.64
N LEU A 9 -11.66 20.70 -8.99
CA LEU A 9 -10.66 20.60 -7.98
C LEU A 9 -10.32 21.92 -7.38
N ASN A 10 -10.86 22.94 -7.82
CA ASN A 10 -10.97 24.11 -7.39
C ASN A 10 -10.30 25.01 -6.93
N GLY A 11 -10.39 25.77 -6.79
CA GLY A 11 -10.02 26.92 -6.71
C GLY A 11 -8.78 27.37 -6.07
N SER A 12 -8.58 27.18 -4.88
CA SER A 12 -7.49 27.70 -4.11
C SER A 12 -6.22 26.91 -4.23
N ALA A 13 -6.30 25.69 -4.71
CA ALA A 13 -5.14 24.82 -4.79
C ALA A 13 -5.27 23.88 -5.97
N LYS A 14 -4.15 23.42 -6.50
CA LYS A 14 -4.12 22.47 -7.60
C LYS A 14 -3.37 21.24 -7.19
N PRO A 15 -3.80 20.06 -7.65
CA PRO A 15 -2.98 18.87 -7.45
C PRO A 15 -1.70 18.99 -8.26
N LEU A 16 -0.67 18.30 -7.85
CA LEU A 16 0.57 18.24 -8.63
C LEU A 16 0.28 17.60 -9.97
N ALA A 17 0.76 18.21 -11.04
CA ALA A 17 0.43 17.80 -12.39
C ALA A 17 0.79 16.33 -12.68
N GLY A 18 1.99 15.93 -12.30
CA GLY A 18 2.42 14.56 -12.53
C GLY A 18 1.58 13.56 -11.75
N ALA A 19 1.15 13.93 -10.55
CA ALA A 19 0.32 13.08 -9.73
C ALA A 19 -1.06 12.90 -10.34
N LEU A 20 -1.62 13.96 -10.86
CA LEU A 20 -2.94 13.89 -11.48
C LEU A 20 -2.90 12.94 -12.69
N ASN A 21 -1.89 13.07 -13.51
CA ASN A 21 -1.76 12.23 -14.68
C ASN A 21 -1.57 10.76 -14.31
N ALA A 22 -0.79 10.50 -13.27
CA ALA A 22 -0.57 9.12 -12.85
C ALA A 22 -1.84 8.49 -12.27
N TYR A 23 -2.64 9.26 -11.53
CA TYR A 23 -3.91 8.76 -11.04
C TYR A 23 -4.89 8.51 -12.19
N ASP A 24 -4.87 9.35 -13.20
CA ASP A 24 -5.71 9.12 -14.37
C ASP A 24 -5.27 7.87 -15.13
N ALA A 25 -3.98 7.58 -15.14
CA ALA A 25 -3.45 6.38 -15.78
C ALA A 25 -3.70 5.11 -14.97
N ALA A 26 -4.00 5.23 -13.68
CA ALA A 26 -4.23 4.09 -12.80
C ALA A 26 -5.59 4.21 -12.11
N PRO A 27 -6.68 3.98 -12.84
CA PRO A 27 -8.01 4.08 -12.25
C PRO A 27 -8.25 3.02 -11.19
N GLU A 28 -9.29 3.23 -10.40
CA GLU A 28 -9.71 2.28 -9.39
C GLU A 28 -9.81 0.87 -9.98
N GLY A 29 -9.28 -0.11 -9.27
CA GLY A 29 -9.28 -1.50 -9.72
C GLY A 29 -8.05 -1.89 -10.53
N THR A 30 -7.20 -0.95 -10.91
CA THR A 30 -5.97 -1.27 -11.64
C THR A 30 -5.08 -2.16 -10.77
N ALA A 31 -4.70 -3.32 -11.30
CA ALA A 31 -3.86 -4.26 -10.59
C ALA A 31 -2.40 -3.82 -10.61
N PHE A 32 -1.71 -4.05 -9.50
CA PHE A 32 -0.27 -3.85 -9.41
C PHE A 32 0.45 -5.10 -9.93
N PRO A 33 1.71 -5.00 -10.34
CA PRO A 33 2.49 -6.19 -10.68
C PRO A 33 2.53 -7.17 -9.50
N VAL A 34 2.29 -8.43 -9.78
CA VAL A 34 2.26 -9.49 -8.77
C VAL A 34 3.66 -10.00 -8.52
N PHE A 35 4.01 -10.25 -7.27
CA PHE A 35 5.28 -10.86 -6.92
C PHE A 35 5.09 -11.79 -5.71
N SER A 36 6.09 -12.58 -5.41
CA SER A 36 6.05 -13.49 -4.27
C SER A 36 6.84 -12.90 -3.11
N ALA A 37 6.37 -13.14 -1.91
CA ALA A 37 7.03 -12.70 -0.69
C ALA A 37 7.00 -13.79 0.37
N PHE A 38 7.98 -13.79 1.23
CA PHE A 38 8.03 -14.65 2.40
C PHE A 38 8.85 -13.98 3.49
N VAL A 39 8.65 -14.41 4.71
CA VAL A 39 9.43 -13.94 5.85
C VAL A 39 10.19 -15.13 6.39
N ASP A 40 11.51 -15.08 6.34
CA ASP A 40 12.35 -16.07 6.99
C ASP A 40 12.81 -15.53 8.35
N GLN A 41 13.50 -16.35 9.11
CA GLN A 41 13.94 -15.98 10.45
C GLN A 41 14.89 -14.79 10.41
N THR A 42 15.78 -14.74 9.43
CA THR A 42 16.75 -13.66 9.32
C THR A 42 16.05 -12.32 9.07
N ARG A 43 15.10 -12.31 8.16
CA ARG A 43 14.31 -11.11 7.85
C ARG A 43 13.53 -10.64 9.06
N GLN A 44 12.91 -11.59 9.77
CA GLN A 44 12.10 -11.27 10.95
C GLN A 44 12.98 -10.73 12.09
N ASP A 45 14.12 -11.34 12.33
CA ASP A 45 15.04 -10.87 13.36
C ASP A 45 15.53 -9.46 13.06
N HIS A 46 15.86 -9.21 11.80
CA HIS A 46 16.31 -7.89 11.40
C HIS A 46 15.22 -6.84 11.60
N TYR A 47 13.99 -7.17 11.22
CA TYR A 47 12.85 -6.28 11.42
C TYR A 47 12.64 -5.97 12.91
N HIS A 48 12.71 -6.99 13.75
CA HIS A 48 12.52 -6.83 15.19
C HIS A 48 13.63 -6.00 15.81
N GLN A 49 14.85 -6.11 15.31
CA GLN A 49 15.96 -5.28 15.79
C GLN A 49 15.73 -3.81 15.45
N THR A 50 15.23 -3.54 14.24
CA THR A 50 15.04 -2.15 13.80
C THR A 50 13.80 -1.50 14.42
N THR A 51 12.82 -2.30 14.82
CA THR A 51 11.59 -1.80 15.42
C THR A 51 11.57 -1.94 16.94
N ASP A 52 12.68 -2.44 17.51
CA ASP A 52 12.84 -2.56 18.95
C ASP A 52 11.74 -3.38 19.61
N VAL A 53 11.33 -4.45 18.97
CA VAL A 53 10.36 -5.40 19.54
C VAL A 53 11.10 -6.38 20.41
N GLU A 54 10.81 -6.32 21.72
CA GLU A 54 11.46 -7.19 22.68
C GLU A 54 10.46 -8.21 23.23
N GLY A 55 10.97 -9.38 23.60
CA GLY A 55 10.19 -10.37 24.33
C GLY A 55 9.11 -11.07 23.52
N ALA A 56 8.99 -10.79 22.24
CA ALA A 56 8.04 -11.46 21.38
C ALA A 56 8.63 -12.80 20.93
N THR A 57 7.84 -13.85 21.06
CA THR A 57 8.24 -15.19 20.60
C THR A 57 7.30 -15.61 19.48
N PHE A 58 7.89 -15.88 18.33
CA PHE A 58 7.11 -16.23 17.15
C PHE A 58 7.37 -17.65 16.65
N ASP A 59 7.84 -18.53 17.44
CA ASP A 59 8.11 -19.97 17.20
C ASP A 59 7.65 -20.51 15.84
N GLY A 60 8.40 -20.24 14.79
CA GLY A 60 8.08 -20.71 13.44
C GLY A 60 6.94 -19.97 12.77
N ILE A 61 6.38 -18.95 13.41
CA ILE A 61 5.29 -18.14 12.87
C ILE A 61 5.86 -16.80 12.42
N ALA A 62 5.43 -16.33 11.28
CA ALA A 62 5.82 -15.02 10.78
C ALA A 62 5.07 -13.91 11.53
N ASP A 63 5.80 -12.87 11.89
CA ASP A 63 5.21 -11.63 12.33
C ASP A 63 4.70 -10.92 11.08
N VAL A 64 3.39 -10.88 10.90
CA VAL A 64 2.80 -10.36 9.68
C VAL A 64 3.07 -8.87 9.47
N SER A 65 3.48 -8.14 10.51
CA SER A 65 3.86 -6.74 10.38
C SER A 65 5.07 -6.57 9.45
N VAL A 66 5.91 -7.58 9.33
CA VAL A 66 7.08 -7.54 8.44
C VAL A 66 6.64 -7.35 6.99
N PHE A 67 5.46 -7.87 6.63
CA PHE A 67 4.95 -7.75 5.27
C PHE A 67 4.56 -6.32 4.88
N ALA A 68 4.56 -5.38 5.81
CA ALA A 68 4.36 -3.97 5.46
C ALA A 68 5.41 -3.48 4.47
N GLN A 69 6.62 -4.05 4.52
CA GLN A 69 7.68 -3.75 3.56
C GLN A 69 7.29 -4.18 2.15
N ASP A 70 6.58 -5.29 2.03
CA ASP A 70 6.13 -5.79 0.73
C ASP A 70 4.98 -4.95 0.19
N VAL A 71 4.16 -4.39 1.06
CA VAL A 71 3.11 -3.44 0.65
C VAL A 71 3.77 -2.20 0.02
N SER A 72 4.79 -1.66 0.66
CA SER A 72 5.53 -0.53 0.11
C SER A 72 6.15 -0.87 -1.25
N ARG A 73 6.69 -2.08 -1.38
CA ARG A 73 7.26 -2.57 -2.63
C ARG A 73 6.19 -2.68 -3.72
N ALA A 74 5.01 -3.19 -3.38
CA ALA A 74 3.90 -3.31 -4.32
C ALA A 74 3.49 -1.93 -4.85
N ILE A 75 3.37 -0.97 -3.96
CA ILE A 75 2.97 0.39 -4.33
C ILE A 75 4.05 1.05 -5.17
N ALA A 76 5.31 0.87 -4.83
CA ALA A 76 6.41 1.41 -5.63
C ALA A 76 6.44 0.81 -7.04
N GLY A 77 6.12 -0.47 -7.18
CA GLY A 77 6.07 -1.13 -8.47
C GLY A 77 4.87 -0.76 -9.31
N ALA A 78 3.89 -0.09 -8.72
CA ALA A 78 2.67 0.30 -9.42
C ALA A 78 2.82 1.61 -10.21
N ASP A 79 3.99 2.23 -10.15
CA ASP A 79 4.27 3.47 -10.89
C ASP A 79 3.27 4.60 -10.57
N LEU A 80 2.87 4.67 -9.32
CA LEU A 80 2.02 5.75 -8.83
C LEU A 80 2.86 6.95 -8.42
N PRO A 81 2.27 8.15 -8.38
CA PRO A 81 3.02 9.34 -8.00
C PRO A 81 3.59 9.22 -6.60
N ASN A 82 4.81 9.63 -6.44
CA ASN A 82 5.53 9.50 -5.19
C ASN A 82 5.95 10.84 -4.58
N ASP A 83 6.01 11.88 -5.38
CA ASP A 83 6.47 13.18 -4.90
C ASP A 83 5.45 13.78 -3.94
N GLY A 84 5.86 13.95 -2.70
CA GLY A 84 5.00 14.54 -1.69
C GLY A 84 3.89 13.62 -1.19
N ARG A 85 3.84 12.38 -1.65
CA ARG A 85 2.83 11.44 -1.17
C ARG A 85 3.12 11.04 0.26
N VAL A 86 2.11 11.11 1.10
CA VAL A 86 2.21 10.81 2.51
C VAL A 86 1.29 9.67 2.87
N LEU A 87 1.84 8.64 3.49
CA LEU A 87 1.05 7.56 4.06
C LEU A 87 0.41 8.07 5.35
N ILE A 88 -0.91 8.08 5.40
CA ILE A 88 -1.63 8.60 6.57
C ILE A 88 -2.31 7.51 7.37
N ARG A 89 -2.52 6.34 6.79
CA ARG A 89 -3.15 5.23 7.51
C ARG A 89 -2.78 3.91 6.84
N GLN A 90 -2.54 2.92 7.67
CA GLN A 90 -2.35 1.55 7.21
C GLN A 90 -3.15 0.65 8.14
N ARG A 91 -3.97 -0.22 7.57
CA ARG A 91 -4.76 -1.18 8.31
C ARG A 91 -4.40 -2.58 7.87
N LEU A 92 -4.26 -3.45 8.85
CA LEU A 92 -3.88 -4.82 8.63
C LEU A 92 -5.04 -5.72 9.10
N PHE A 93 -5.45 -6.65 8.26
CA PHE A 93 -6.50 -7.60 8.56
C PHE A 93 -5.93 -9.00 8.44
N GLN A 94 -5.85 -9.72 9.54
CA GLN A 94 -5.28 -11.06 9.56
C GLN A 94 -6.39 -12.06 9.86
N THR A 95 -6.54 -13.07 9.01
CA THR A 95 -7.53 -14.12 9.19
C THR A 95 -6.90 -15.48 9.43
N GLY A 96 -5.60 -15.59 9.32
CA GLY A 96 -4.89 -16.84 9.55
C GLY A 96 -3.43 -16.60 9.87
N ARG A 97 -2.77 -17.62 10.40
CA ARG A 97 -1.34 -17.54 10.69
C ARG A 97 -0.56 -17.71 9.40
N VAL A 98 0.56 -17.05 9.33
CA VAL A 98 1.54 -17.25 8.26
C VAL A 98 2.77 -17.87 8.89
N GLN A 99 3.25 -18.96 8.31
CA GLN A 99 4.45 -19.64 8.79
C GLN A 99 5.68 -18.92 8.28
N LEU A 100 6.80 -19.05 9.00
CA LEU A 100 8.08 -18.65 8.44
C LEU A 100 8.33 -19.46 7.17
N ASP A 101 8.94 -18.82 6.18
CA ASP A 101 9.29 -19.41 4.88
C ASP A 101 8.08 -19.75 4.01
N GLU A 102 6.87 -19.47 4.46
CA GLU A 102 5.69 -19.68 3.64
C GLU A 102 5.65 -18.61 2.54
N THR A 103 5.59 -19.03 1.28
CA THR A 103 5.55 -18.10 0.15
C THR A 103 4.11 -17.66 -0.10
N LEU A 104 3.91 -16.36 -0.18
CA LEU A 104 2.62 -15.77 -0.48
C LEU A 104 2.73 -14.95 -1.76
N SER A 105 1.65 -14.96 -2.55
CA SER A 105 1.53 -14.08 -3.70
C SER A 105 1.05 -12.71 -3.22
N VAL A 106 1.75 -11.66 -3.55
CA VAL A 106 1.38 -10.29 -3.19
C VAL A 106 0.63 -9.69 -4.37
N GLU A 107 -0.65 -9.41 -4.14
CA GLU A 107 -1.56 -8.95 -5.17
C GLU A 107 -2.20 -7.65 -4.73
N GLY A 108 -1.85 -6.58 -5.36
CA GLY A 108 -2.36 -5.27 -5.02
C GLY A 108 -3.21 -4.66 -6.10
N LYS A 109 -4.04 -3.72 -5.71
CA LYS A 109 -4.82 -2.93 -6.66
C LYS A 109 -5.11 -1.56 -6.11
N VAL A 110 -5.36 -0.65 -7.02
CA VAL A 110 -5.79 0.71 -6.69
C VAL A 110 -7.22 0.65 -6.16
N GLY A 111 -7.43 1.24 -4.99
CA GLY A 111 -8.75 1.38 -4.42
C GLY A 111 -9.40 2.69 -4.83
N PRO A 112 -10.46 3.10 -4.12
CA PRO A 112 -11.16 4.34 -4.45
C PRO A 112 -10.28 5.56 -4.25
N TYR A 113 -10.44 6.52 -5.14
CA TYR A 113 -9.88 7.84 -4.96
C TYR A 113 -10.87 8.72 -4.21
N GLY A 114 -10.33 9.73 -3.57
CA GLY A 114 -11.15 10.76 -2.96
C GLY A 114 -10.44 12.09 -3.03
N THR A 115 -11.12 13.14 -2.60
CA THR A 115 -10.53 14.47 -2.51
C THR A 115 -10.88 15.02 -1.15
N GLY A 116 -9.89 15.52 -0.47
CA GLY A 116 -10.06 16.14 0.83
C GLY A 116 -9.43 17.51 0.85
N PRO A 117 -9.48 18.18 2.00
CA PRO A 117 -8.97 19.56 2.10
C PRO A 117 -7.45 19.66 1.88
N ARG A 118 -6.73 18.58 2.06
CA ARG A 118 -5.27 18.60 1.96
C ARG A 118 -4.72 17.98 0.68
N GLY A 119 -5.56 17.35 -0.14
CA GLY A 119 -5.10 16.72 -1.37
C GLY A 119 -6.01 15.62 -1.84
N ARG A 120 -5.51 14.87 -2.82
CA ARG A 120 -6.20 13.70 -3.31
C ARG A 120 -5.86 12.51 -2.40
N HIS A 121 -6.86 11.73 -2.09
CA HIS A 121 -6.69 10.51 -1.32
C HIS A 121 -6.60 9.32 -2.25
N LEU A 122 -5.70 8.42 -1.95
CA LEU A 122 -5.51 7.19 -2.69
C LEU A 122 -5.51 6.03 -1.70
N ASN A 123 -6.36 5.07 -1.95
CA ASN A 123 -6.33 3.82 -1.18
C ASN A 123 -5.70 2.74 -2.04
N CYS A 124 -4.87 1.91 -1.42
CA CYS A 124 -4.30 0.74 -2.07
C CYS A 124 -4.68 -0.50 -1.26
N TYR A 125 -5.15 -1.52 -1.94
CA TYR A 125 -5.53 -2.79 -1.33
C TYR A 125 -4.50 -3.84 -1.71
N VAL A 126 -3.94 -4.51 -0.73
CA VAL A 126 -2.93 -5.55 -0.97
C VAL A 126 -3.36 -6.83 -0.26
N ALA A 127 -3.48 -7.90 -1.01
CA ALA A 127 -3.81 -9.22 -0.49
C ALA A 127 -2.57 -10.11 -0.58
N PHE A 128 -2.35 -10.89 0.46
CA PHE A 128 -1.29 -11.90 0.49
C PHE A 128 -1.97 -13.25 0.39
N ARG A 129 -1.76 -13.94 -0.72
CA ARG A 129 -2.54 -15.11 -1.07
C ARG A 129 -1.68 -16.36 -1.07
N ARG A 130 -2.21 -17.42 -0.45
CA ARG A 130 -1.57 -18.74 -0.47
C ARG A 130 -1.80 -19.47 -1.79
N VAL A 131 -1.02 -20.50 -2.01
CA VAL A 131 -1.19 -21.36 -3.16
C VAL A 131 -2.60 -21.95 -3.20
N ASN A 132 -3.18 -22.29 -2.05
CA ASN A 132 -4.53 -22.84 -1.97
C ASN A 132 -5.61 -21.76 -2.14
N ARG A 133 -5.21 -20.53 -2.49
CA ARG A 133 -6.06 -19.38 -2.78
C ARG A 133 -6.70 -18.71 -1.57
N THR A 134 -6.44 -19.16 -0.36
CA THR A 134 -6.87 -18.43 0.82
C THR A 134 -5.99 -17.21 1.03
N VAL A 135 -6.53 -16.20 1.70
CA VAL A 135 -5.86 -14.94 1.94
C VAL A 135 -5.75 -14.71 3.45
N PRO A 136 -4.64 -15.12 4.06
CA PRO A 136 -4.48 -14.96 5.50
C PRO A 136 -4.26 -13.53 5.94
N LEU A 137 -3.86 -12.65 5.02
CA LEU A 137 -3.48 -11.30 5.36
C LEU A 137 -3.90 -10.34 4.25
N ARG A 138 -4.49 -9.22 4.65
CA ARG A 138 -4.75 -8.09 3.77
C ARG A 138 -4.26 -6.82 4.43
N MET A 139 -3.77 -5.91 3.63
CA MET A 139 -3.41 -4.58 4.11
C MET A 139 -4.05 -3.53 3.23
N VAL A 140 -4.56 -2.48 3.87
CA VAL A 140 -5.14 -1.33 3.18
C VAL A 140 -4.33 -0.12 3.60
N THR A 141 -3.80 0.58 2.62
CA THR A 141 -3.07 1.82 2.89
C THR A 141 -3.85 2.99 2.34
N GLU A 142 -3.78 4.10 3.04
CA GLU A 142 -4.37 5.35 2.60
C GLU A 142 -3.28 6.39 2.53
N HIS A 143 -3.19 7.06 1.39
CA HIS A 143 -2.19 8.07 1.13
C HIS A 143 -2.85 9.39 0.76
N ILE A 144 -2.16 10.48 1.02
CA ILE A 144 -2.56 11.80 0.52
C ILE A 144 -1.45 12.29 -0.42
N LEU A 145 -1.87 12.79 -1.56
CA LEU A 145 -1.00 13.56 -2.44
C LEU A 145 -1.43 15.01 -2.31
N PRO A 146 -0.62 15.85 -1.66
CA PRO A 146 -1.01 17.23 -1.38
C PRO A 146 -1.27 18.02 -2.65
N PHE A 147 -2.13 19.02 -2.54
CA PHE A 147 -2.30 19.99 -3.62
C PHE A 147 -1.05 20.86 -3.68
N ALA A 148 -0.73 21.32 -4.88
CA ALA A 148 0.31 22.31 -5.05
C ALA A 148 -0.16 23.64 -4.46
N GLU A 149 0.76 24.39 -3.90
CA GLU A 149 0.42 25.73 -3.43
C GLU A 149 0.10 26.63 -4.62
N ALA A 150 -0.87 27.45 -4.45
CA ALA A 150 -1.30 28.35 -5.50
C ALA A 150 -0.32 29.49 -5.70
#